data_de9a4cc51042e45b52f6a596a31f0fe1
#
_entry.id   de9a4cc51042e45b52f6a596a31f0fe1
#
_cell.length_a   1.000
_cell.length_b   1.000
_cell.length_c   1.000
_cell.angle_alpha   90.00
_cell.angle_beta   90.00
_cell.angle_gamma   90.00
#
_symmetry.space_group_name_H-M   'P 1'
#
loop_
_entity.id
_entity.type
_entity.pdbx_description
1 polymer ?
#
loop_
_entity_poly.entity_id
_entity_poly.type
_entity_poly.pdbx_seq_one_letter_code
_entity_poly.pdbx_strand_id
1 'polypeptide(L)'
;DDLPVDTDWDDVYSHQPTSLGSPEYEEREDNRQGHLGLKEHMLEQINLLHFSQVDRLIAHCIVDSLDEKGFLDAEVAEITTSVQHLLESMDYDDEVEDDEVIVVLKHIQHLDPPGVASRNLAECLLVQLESLPVQTACRREAIILLNHYELLISNELPKLVKQTGLNPDQLKCAVDLLKTLKAYPGMEFEEKYSDYQIPDIVVMKKNAHWQVQLNPDIMPKLRINSFYANMIKRADQSNDNQYLRNQMLDAKNFIKSVDERHKTLLKVATCIVEHQKMFLEIGAEGMKPLVLRDVAEEVDLHESTVSRVTTNKFMLTPRGLFELKYFFSSHVATTSGGEASSIAIRAKIKKLISEENPRKPLSDNIIATLLKEDGVDVARRTVAKYRESLHIPSSSERKVLI
;
A
#
# COMPACT_ATOMS: atom_id res chain seq x y z
N ASP A 1 -27.88 -24.76 -47.84
CA ASP A 1 -26.97 -25.35 -46.85
C ASP A 1 -27.43 -24.90 -45.47
N ASP A 2 -28.25 -25.81 -44.87
CA ASP A 2 -28.82 -25.65 -43.56
C ASP A 2 -27.76 -25.86 -42.49
N LEU A 3 -27.47 -24.84 -41.71
CA LEU A 3 -26.77 -24.98 -40.45
C LEU A 3 -27.78 -25.45 -39.38
N PRO A 4 -27.56 -26.58 -38.69
CA PRO A 4 -28.45 -27.04 -37.65
C PRO A 4 -28.39 -26.08 -36.47
N VAL A 5 -29.46 -25.35 -36.23
CA VAL A 5 -29.72 -24.61 -35.00
C VAL A 5 -30.55 -25.58 -34.13
N ASP A 6 -29.85 -26.53 -33.52
CA ASP A 6 -30.46 -27.39 -32.51
C ASP A 6 -29.47 -27.50 -31.36
N THR A 7 -29.55 -26.55 -30.47
CA THR A 7 -29.15 -26.69 -29.09
C THR A 7 -30.23 -26.01 -28.26
N ASP A 8 -31.17 -26.84 -27.78
CA ASP A 8 -32.13 -26.48 -26.74
C ASP A 8 -31.34 -26.08 -25.48
N TRP A 9 -31.39 -24.81 -25.15
CA TRP A 9 -30.71 -24.27 -23.98
C TRP A 9 -31.56 -24.38 -22.71
N ASP A 10 -32.74 -24.99 -22.79
CA ASP A 10 -33.67 -25.19 -21.65
C ASP A 10 -33.22 -26.29 -20.69
N ASP A 11 -32.34 -27.21 -21.12
CA ASP A 11 -31.89 -28.35 -20.30
C ASP A 11 -30.75 -28.07 -19.33
N VAL A 12 -30.17 -26.87 -19.36
CA VAL A 12 -28.99 -26.55 -18.49
C VAL A 12 -29.35 -25.88 -17.17
N TYR A 13 -30.56 -25.36 -17.02
CA TYR A 13 -30.99 -24.71 -15.79
C TYR A 13 -32.45 -24.97 -15.43
N SER A 14 -32.75 -26.16 -14.96
CA SER A 14 -33.97 -26.45 -14.19
C SER A 14 -33.76 -25.95 -12.73
N HIS A 15 -33.91 -24.69 -12.49
CA HIS A 15 -34.19 -24.17 -11.14
C HIS A 15 -35.68 -23.94 -11.03
N GLN A 16 -36.34 -24.78 -10.24
CA GLN A 16 -37.70 -24.56 -9.76
C GLN A 16 -37.77 -23.15 -9.11
N PRO A 17 -38.82 -22.37 -9.40
CA PRO A 17 -39.03 -21.13 -8.68
C PRO A 17 -39.54 -21.48 -7.30
N THR A 18 -38.68 -21.45 -6.32
CA THR A 18 -39.07 -21.29 -4.93
C THR A 18 -39.74 -19.93 -4.79
N SER A 19 -40.96 -19.92 -4.26
CA SER A 19 -41.75 -18.73 -3.96
C SER A 19 -40.90 -17.69 -3.23
N LEU A 20 -40.63 -16.59 -3.90
CA LEU A 20 -40.01 -15.42 -3.33
C LEU A 20 -41.04 -14.75 -2.41
N GLY A 21 -40.93 -15.01 -1.11
CA GLY A 21 -41.32 -14.04 -0.10
C GLY A 21 -40.61 -12.72 -0.41
N SER A 22 -41.32 -11.62 -0.35
CA SER A 22 -40.76 -10.28 -0.46
C SER A 22 -39.51 -10.21 0.42
N PRO A 23 -38.36 -9.75 -0.08
CA PRO A 23 -37.25 -9.48 0.80
C PRO A 23 -37.72 -8.32 1.70
N GLU A 24 -37.98 -8.57 2.97
CA GLU A 24 -37.82 -7.57 4.00
C GLU A 24 -36.40 -7.05 3.80
N TYR A 25 -36.29 -5.79 3.41
CA TYR A 25 -35.04 -5.05 3.52
C TYR A 25 -34.78 -4.97 5.03
N GLU A 26 -34.11 -5.98 5.58
CA GLU A 26 -33.33 -5.78 6.77
C GLU A 26 -32.36 -4.62 6.41
N GLU A 27 -32.62 -3.46 6.97
CA GLU A 27 -31.62 -2.43 7.11
C GLU A 27 -30.44 -3.14 7.78
N ARG A 28 -29.49 -3.60 6.97
CA ARG A 28 -28.18 -3.98 7.48
C ARG A 28 -27.66 -2.70 8.07
N GLU A 29 -27.82 -2.57 9.40
CA GLU A 29 -27.03 -1.62 10.16
C GLU A 29 -25.60 -1.80 9.66
N ASP A 30 -25.10 -0.76 9.04
CA ASP A 30 -23.75 -0.71 8.53
C ASP A 30 -22.85 -0.74 9.78
N ASN A 31 -22.59 -1.93 10.29
CA ASN A 31 -21.69 -2.22 11.41
C ASN A 31 -20.23 -2.00 10.98
N ARG A 32 -20.00 -1.05 10.08
CA ARG A 32 -18.73 -0.36 10.00
C ARG A 32 -18.65 0.43 11.30
N GLN A 33 -18.04 -0.16 12.30
CA GLN A 33 -17.41 0.62 13.36
C GLN A 33 -16.47 1.56 12.61
N GLY A 34 -16.93 2.79 12.34
CA GLY A 34 -16.09 3.83 11.79
C GLY A 34 -14.93 3.95 12.76
N HIS A 35 -13.73 3.58 12.32
CA HIS A 35 -12.56 3.88 13.11
C HIS A 35 -12.52 5.40 13.19
N LEU A 36 -12.65 5.93 14.41
CA LEU A 36 -12.52 7.35 14.68
C LEU A 36 -11.13 7.78 14.20
N GLY A 37 -11.08 8.72 13.28
CA GLY A 37 -9.83 9.31 12.84
C GLY A 37 -9.13 10.02 14.00
N LEU A 38 -7.82 10.27 13.88
CA LEU A 38 -7.05 10.98 14.93
C LEU A 38 -7.75 12.28 15.37
N LYS A 39 -8.18 13.09 14.41
CA LYS A 39 -8.82 14.39 14.70
C LYS A 39 -10.12 14.22 15.50
N GLU A 40 -10.96 13.28 15.11
CA GLU A 40 -12.21 12.98 15.79
C GLU A 40 -11.96 12.48 17.21
N HIS A 41 -11.00 11.58 17.38
CA HIS A 41 -10.59 11.07 18.69
C HIS A 41 -10.08 12.17 19.63
N MET A 42 -9.25 13.08 19.09
CA MET A 42 -8.78 14.24 19.88
C MET A 42 -9.92 15.19 20.26
N LEU A 43 -10.84 15.46 19.33
CA LEU A 43 -11.99 16.32 19.59
C LEU A 43 -12.92 15.72 20.66
N GLU A 44 -13.13 14.41 20.67
CA GLU A 44 -13.89 13.74 21.74
C GLU A 44 -13.23 13.95 23.11
N GLN A 45 -11.92 13.78 23.22
CA GLN A 45 -11.19 14.02 24.47
C GLN A 45 -11.26 15.49 24.91
N ILE A 46 -11.09 16.43 23.98
CA ILE A 46 -11.17 17.88 24.23
C ILE A 46 -12.56 18.25 24.79
N ASN A 47 -13.61 17.65 24.24
CA ASN A 47 -14.99 17.88 24.72
C ASN A 47 -15.22 17.38 26.16
N LEU A 48 -14.42 16.43 26.63
CA LEU A 48 -14.47 15.95 28.01
C LEU A 48 -13.69 16.84 28.99
N LEU A 49 -12.81 17.71 28.48
CA LEU A 49 -12.03 18.64 29.30
C LEU A 49 -12.86 19.88 29.70
N HIS A 50 -12.51 20.44 30.86
CA HIS A 50 -13.14 21.68 31.35
C HIS A 50 -12.43 22.92 30.80
N PHE A 51 -12.46 23.07 29.49
CA PHE A 51 -11.93 24.25 28.80
C PHE A 51 -12.95 25.39 28.76
N SER A 52 -12.44 26.63 28.77
CA SER A 52 -13.24 27.81 28.45
C SER A 52 -13.70 27.75 26.98
N GLN A 53 -14.60 28.66 26.57
CA GLN A 53 -15.03 28.70 25.16
C GLN A 53 -13.86 29.09 24.24
N VAL A 54 -12.99 30.01 24.69
CA VAL A 54 -11.81 30.43 23.95
C VAL A 54 -10.79 29.29 23.85
N ASP A 55 -10.49 28.61 24.97
CA ASP A 55 -9.59 27.44 24.95
C ASP A 55 -10.05 26.33 24.02
N ARG A 56 -11.38 26.09 23.94
CA ARG A 56 -11.96 25.13 23.00
C ARG A 56 -11.73 25.55 21.54
N LEU A 57 -11.90 26.82 21.21
CA LEU A 57 -11.62 27.33 19.87
C LEU A 57 -10.15 27.15 19.51
N ILE A 58 -9.24 27.49 20.44
CA ILE A 58 -7.81 27.26 20.28
C ILE A 58 -7.54 25.77 20.04
N ALA A 59 -8.12 24.89 20.86
CA ALA A 59 -7.94 23.45 20.74
C ALA A 59 -8.44 22.89 19.39
N HIS A 60 -9.58 23.38 18.90
CA HIS A 60 -10.10 23.01 17.58
C HIS A 60 -9.15 23.46 16.46
N CYS A 61 -8.63 24.68 16.50
CA CYS A 61 -7.67 25.16 15.50
C CYS A 61 -6.37 24.34 15.53
N ILE A 62 -5.89 23.92 16.70
CA ILE A 62 -4.73 23.06 16.84
C ILE A 62 -5.00 21.69 16.19
N VAL A 63 -6.15 21.07 16.49
CA VAL A 63 -6.50 19.76 15.94
C VAL A 63 -6.69 19.80 14.43
N ASP A 64 -7.27 20.87 13.89
CA ASP A 64 -7.41 21.06 12.44
C ASP A 64 -6.05 21.20 11.73
N SER A 65 -5.05 21.74 12.42
CA SER A 65 -3.69 21.93 11.92
C SER A 65 -2.78 20.70 12.08
N LEU A 66 -3.33 19.55 12.51
CA LEU A 66 -2.57 18.30 12.63
C LEU A 66 -2.40 17.62 11.27
N ASP A 67 -1.17 17.12 11.04
CA ASP A 67 -0.88 16.22 9.92
C ASP A 67 -1.34 14.78 10.21
N GLU A 68 -1.26 13.90 9.21
CA GLU A 68 -1.61 12.47 9.33
C GLU A 68 -0.73 11.72 10.34
N LYS A 69 0.48 12.22 10.62
CA LYS A 69 1.43 11.64 11.59
C LYS A 69 1.16 12.09 13.02
N GLY A 70 0.32 13.11 13.20
CA GLY A 70 -0.03 13.70 14.48
C GLY A 70 0.87 14.86 14.90
N PHE A 71 1.66 15.43 13.97
CA PHE A 71 2.45 16.65 14.24
C PHE A 71 1.68 17.92 13.91
N LEU A 72 2.09 19.02 14.53
CA LEU A 72 1.57 20.34 14.23
C LEU A 72 2.26 20.88 12.95
N ASP A 73 1.50 21.11 11.89
CA ASP A 73 2.00 21.62 10.61
C ASP A 73 2.06 23.16 10.57
N ALA A 74 1.32 23.86 11.47
CA ALA A 74 1.25 25.31 11.55
C ALA A 74 2.13 25.88 12.67
N GLU A 75 2.64 27.09 12.48
CA GLU A 75 3.31 27.85 13.53
C GLU A 75 2.30 28.41 14.55
N VAL A 76 2.73 28.58 15.81
CA VAL A 76 1.86 29.07 16.88
C VAL A 76 1.23 30.42 16.51
N ALA A 77 1.99 31.32 15.91
CA ALA A 77 1.52 32.65 15.48
C ALA A 77 0.41 32.55 14.39
N GLU A 78 0.45 31.53 13.51
CA GLU A 78 -0.59 31.29 12.51
C GLU A 78 -1.87 30.83 13.17
N ILE A 79 -1.74 29.97 14.18
CA ILE A 79 -2.89 29.47 14.96
C ILE A 79 -3.53 30.64 15.72
N THR A 80 -2.71 31.48 16.40
CA THR A 80 -3.19 32.69 17.10
C THR A 80 -3.98 33.59 16.16
N THR A 81 -3.46 33.83 14.95
CA THR A 81 -4.13 34.66 13.93
C THR A 81 -5.46 34.06 13.50
N SER A 82 -5.49 32.72 13.30
CA SER A 82 -6.70 32.01 12.90
C SER A 82 -7.77 32.03 13.98
N VAL A 83 -7.38 31.86 15.24
CA VAL A 83 -8.29 31.97 16.39
C VAL A 83 -8.84 33.38 16.53
N GLN A 84 -7.98 34.42 16.38
CA GLN A 84 -8.41 35.82 16.45
C GLN A 84 -9.50 36.11 15.39
N HIS A 85 -9.30 35.68 14.15
CA HIS A 85 -10.31 35.84 13.09
C HIS A 85 -11.63 35.09 13.41
N LEU A 86 -11.57 33.93 14.03
CA LEU A 86 -12.76 33.22 14.45
C LEU A 86 -13.51 33.96 15.56
N LEU A 87 -12.79 34.52 16.57
CA LEU A 87 -13.38 35.30 17.64
C LEU A 87 -14.05 36.57 17.09
N GLU A 88 -13.39 37.30 16.22
CA GLU A 88 -13.96 38.46 15.54
C GLU A 88 -15.24 38.10 14.77
N SER A 89 -15.29 36.94 14.08
CA SER A 89 -16.45 36.49 13.34
C SER A 89 -17.64 36.12 14.24
N MET A 90 -17.37 35.80 15.51
CA MET A 90 -18.35 35.42 16.52
C MET A 90 -18.77 36.58 17.45
N ASP A 91 -18.32 37.82 17.16
CA ASP A 91 -18.53 39.04 17.98
C ASP A 91 -18.02 38.90 19.43
N TYR A 92 -16.89 38.19 19.63
CA TYR A 92 -16.18 38.17 20.90
C TYR A 92 -15.08 39.24 20.93
N ASP A 93 -15.04 40.01 22.02
CA ASP A 93 -14.03 41.07 22.23
C ASP A 93 -12.73 40.55 22.89
N ASP A 94 -12.54 39.24 23.00
CA ASP A 94 -11.38 38.62 23.63
C ASP A 94 -10.19 38.63 22.66
N GLU A 95 -9.01 39.11 23.15
CA GLU A 95 -7.75 38.99 22.46
C GLU A 95 -6.99 37.77 22.97
N VAL A 96 -6.46 36.95 22.05
CA VAL A 96 -5.69 35.74 22.36
C VAL A 96 -4.22 35.99 22.12
N GLU A 97 -3.39 35.72 23.13
CA GLU A 97 -1.93 35.81 23.05
C GLU A 97 -1.31 34.43 22.72
N ASP A 98 -0.09 34.43 22.13
CA ASP A 98 0.63 33.19 21.81
C ASP A 98 0.88 32.30 23.03
N ASP A 99 1.03 32.90 24.22
CA ASP A 99 1.23 32.16 25.47
C ASP A 99 0.01 31.33 25.86
N GLU A 100 -1.21 31.77 25.57
CA GLU A 100 -2.44 31.03 25.81
C GLU A 100 -2.53 29.82 24.88
N VAL A 101 -2.20 30.01 23.60
CA VAL A 101 -2.12 28.91 22.62
C VAL A 101 -1.12 27.85 23.06
N ILE A 102 0.06 28.27 23.58
CA ILE A 102 1.09 27.35 24.09
C ILE A 102 0.58 26.54 25.30
N VAL A 103 -0.21 27.14 26.19
CA VAL A 103 -0.77 26.45 27.35
C VAL A 103 -1.76 25.39 26.90
N VAL A 104 -2.68 25.73 26.00
CA VAL A 104 -3.64 24.75 25.45
C VAL A 104 -2.91 23.65 24.67
N LEU A 105 -1.90 24.00 23.88
CA LEU A 105 -1.06 23.06 23.15
C LEU A 105 -0.44 22.00 24.07
N LYS A 106 0.14 22.45 25.20
CA LYS A 106 0.73 21.52 26.20
C LYS A 106 -0.33 20.59 26.80
N HIS A 107 -1.54 21.05 27.01
CA HIS A 107 -2.61 20.17 27.46
C HIS A 107 -2.94 19.10 26.42
N ILE A 108 -3.03 19.49 25.14
CA ILE A 108 -3.33 18.57 24.04
C ILE A 108 -2.20 17.53 23.86
N GLN A 109 -0.95 17.92 24.00
CA GLN A 109 0.21 17.04 23.91
C GLN A 109 0.20 15.88 24.93
N HIS A 110 -0.49 16.06 26.07
CA HIS A 110 -0.61 15.04 27.12
C HIS A 110 -1.86 14.19 27.01
N LEU A 111 -2.71 14.41 26.00
CA LEU A 111 -3.87 13.56 25.72
C LEU A 111 -3.44 12.22 25.10
N ASP A 112 -4.37 11.31 24.92
CA ASP A 112 -4.12 10.01 24.28
C ASP A 112 -4.34 10.08 22.77
N PRO A 113 -3.33 9.77 21.95
CA PRO A 113 -1.97 9.31 22.29
C PRO A 113 -1.01 10.45 22.67
N PRO A 114 -0.17 10.23 23.69
CA PRO A 114 0.75 11.26 24.16
C PRO A 114 1.77 11.66 23.09
N GLY A 115 2.04 12.96 22.99
CA GLY A 115 2.96 13.52 22.01
C GLY A 115 2.31 13.96 20.71
N VAL A 116 0.98 13.89 20.57
CA VAL A 116 0.23 14.51 19.46
C VAL A 116 0.35 16.04 19.57
N ALA A 117 0.24 16.74 18.45
CA ALA A 117 0.42 18.18 18.32
C ALA A 117 1.83 18.69 18.70
N SER A 118 2.84 17.84 18.68
CA SER A 118 4.24 18.26 18.84
C SER A 118 4.75 18.90 17.56
N ARG A 119 5.61 19.91 17.69
CA ARG A 119 6.21 20.66 16.57
C ARG A 119 7.33 19.88 15.88
N ASN A 120 7.95 18.95 16.59
CA ASN A 120 9.02 18.10 16.07
C ASN A 120 9.10 16.76 16.83
N LEU A 121 9.86 15.82 16.26
CA LEU A 121 10.01 14.49 16.84
C LEU A 121 10.64 14.50 18.23
N ALA A 122 11.59 15.41 18.49
CA ALA A 122 12.24 15.50 19.80
C ALA A 122 11.24 15.90 20.89
N GLU A 123 10.37 16.86 20.62
CA GLU A 123 9.29 17.29 21.52
C GLU A 123 8.28 16.14 21.74
N CYS A 124 7.87 15.44 20.69
CA CYS A 124 6.98 14.28 20.79
C CYS A 124 7.52 13.20 21.73
N LEU A 125 8.78 12.82 21.54
CA LEU A 125 9.44 11.83 22.38
C LEU A 125 9.63 12.31 23.83
N LEU A 126 9.87 13.61 24.02
CA LEU A 126 10.02 14.23 25.34
C LEU A 126 8.70 14.15 26.12
N VAL A 127 7.58 14.53 25.49
CA VAL A 127 6.25 14.45 26.11
C VAL A 127 5.91 13.01 26.49
N GLN A 128 6.22 12.05 25.61
CA GLN A 128 6.01 10.62 25.92
C GLN A 128 6.86 10.16 27.09
N LEU A 129 8.13 10.58 27.19
CA LEU A 129 8.98 10.27 28.34
C LEU A 129 8.45 10.92 29.63
N GLU A 130 7.89 12.12 29.54
CA GLU A 130 7.29 12.79 30.69
C GLU A 130 6.03 12.08 31.18
N SER A 131 5.28 11.45 30.28
CA SER A 131 4.09 10.65 30.59
C SER A 131 4.41 9.30 31.23
N LEU A 132 5.66 8.79 31.06
CA LEU A 132 6.09 7.53 31.68
C LEU A 132 6.28 7.68 33.20
N PRO A 133 6.08 6.61 33.99
CA PRO A 133 6.34 6.61 35.44
C PRO A 133 7.79 7.03 35.76
N VAL A 134 7.96 7.82 36.81
CA VAL A 134 9.28 8.32 37.25
C VAL A 134 10.27 7.20 37.57
N GLN A 135 9.77 6.00 37.90
CA GLN A 135 10.56 4.82 38.22
C GLN A 135 11.07 4.06 36.99
N THR A 136 10.72 4.48 35.78
CA THR A 136 11.18 3.84 34.53
C THR A 136 12.70 3.94 34.42
N ALA A 137 13.36 2.82 34.19
CA ALA A 137 14.81 2.76 34.05
C ALA A 137 15.29 3.66 32.91
N CYS A 138 16.36 4.43 33.13
CA CYS A 138 17.02 5.31 32.16
C CYS A 138 16.13 6.46 31.59
N ARG A 139 14.98 6.78 32.24
CA ARG A 139 14.12 7.89 31.80
C ARG A 139 14.84 9.24 31.82
N ARG A 140 15.61 9.52 32.88
CA ARG A 140 16.38 10.78 33.02
C ARG A 140 17.45 10.88 31.96
N GLU A 141 18.16 9.81 31.71
CA GLU A 141 19.22 9.72 30.72
C GLU A 141 18.66 9.90 29.30
N ALA A 142 17.47 9.36 29.02
CA ALA A 142 16.77 9.56 27.75
C ALA A 142 16.36 11.02 27.53
N ILE A 143 15.87 11.73 28.56
CA ILE A 143 15.55 13.15 28.48
C ILE A 143 16.82 13.98 28.19
N ILE A 144 17.94 13.67 28.85
CA ILE A 144 19.22 14.35 28.58
C ILE A 144 19.68 14.11 27.14
N LEU A 145 19.48 12.90 26.60
CA LEU A 145 19.80 12.58 25.21
C LEU A 145 18.97 13.38 24.21
N LEU A 146 17.68 13.56 24.46
CA LEU A 146 16.80 14.32 23.56
C LEU A 146 17.15 15.81 23.51
N ASN A 147 17.71 16.37 24.57
CA ASN A 147 18.22 17.76 24.55
C ASN A 147 19.42 17.93 23.58
N HIS A 148 20.07 16.82 23.20
CA HIS A 148 21.15 16.77 22.20
C HIS A 148 20.76 15.95 20.95
N TYR A 149 19.49 16.07 20.53
CA TYR A 149 18.89 15.29 19.46
C TYR A 149 19.67 15.36 18.13
N GLU A 150 20.21 16.52 17.77
CA GLU A 150 21.01 16.69 16.54
C GLU A 150 22.25 15.79 16.51
N LEU A 151 22.93 15.62 17.66
CA LEU A 151 24.10 14.74 17.79
C LEU A 151 23.69 13.25 17.75
N LEU A 152 22.49 12.94 18.20
CA LEU A 152 21.94 11.60 18.12
C LEU A 152 21.68 11.19 16.66
N ILE A 153 21.09 12.10 15.85
CA ILE A 153 20.86 11.87 14.42
C ILE A 153 22.18 11.74 13.67
N SER A 154 23.16 12.61 13.96
CA SER A 154 24.47 12.59 13.29
C SER A 154 25.31 11.36 13.65
N ASN A 155 24.82 10.50 14.58
CA ASN A 155 25.49 9.30 15.07
C ASN A 155 26.93 9.57 15.60
N GLU A 156 27.16 10.78 16.14
CA GLU A 156 28.45 11.20 16.69
C GLU A 156 28.61 10.80 18.17
N LEU A 157 28.59 9.51 18.47
CA LEU A 157 28.67 8.96 19.82
C LEU A 157 29.81 9.53 20.69
N PRO A 158 31.05 9.74 20.19
CA PRO A 158 32.13 10.28 21.02
C PRO A 158 31.86 11.70 21.50
N LYS A 159 31.18 12.53 20.69
CA LYS A 159 30.80 13.90 21.08
C LYS A 159 29.63 13.86 22.03
N LEU A 160 28.66 12.99 21.78
CA LEU A 160 27.48 12.82 22.62
C LEU A 160 27.88 12.39 24.04
N VAL A 161 28.75 11.40 24.20
CA VAL A 161 29.27 10.96 25.52
C VAL A 161 30.00 12.08 26.25
N LYS A 162 30.78 12.91 25.53
CA LYS A 162 31.48 14.03 26.14
C LYS A 162 30.54 15.16 26.62
N GLN A 163 29.44 15.41 25.90
CA GLN A 163 28.51 16.48 26.24
C GLN A 163 27.49 16.03 27.28
N THR A 164 27.01 14.81 27.22
CA THR A 164 26.01 14.29 28.16
C THR A 164 26.64 13.73 29.44
N GLY A 165 27.93 13.34 29.41
CA GLY A 165 28.60 12.73 30.56
C GLY A 165 28.09 11.31 30.90
N LEU A 166 27.29 10.70 30.06
CA LEU A 166 26.69 9.39 30.30
C LEU A 166 27.68 8.25 30.02
N ASN A 167 27.59 7.22 30.82
CA ASN A 167 28.35 5.98 30.58
C ASN A 167 27.77 5.24 29.33
N PRO A 168 28.61 4.44 28.62
CA PRO A 168 28.14 3.69 27.44
C PRO A 168 26.93 2.78 27.72
N ASP A 169 26.87 2.17 28.91
CA ASP A 169 25.75 1.30 29.30
C ASP A 169 24.45 2.09 29.53
N GLN A 170 24.56 3.28 30.16
CA GLN A 170 23.44 4.19 30.34
C GLN A 170 22.95 4.75 29.01
N LEU A 171 23.87 5.10 28.11
CA LEU A 171 23.55 5.55 26.76
C LEU A 171 22.78 4.47 26.00
N LYS A 172 23.24 3.23 26.05
CA LYS A 172 22.55 2.11 25.42
C LYS A 172 21.15 1.91 25.97
N CYS A 173 21.01 1.89 27.30
CA CYS A 173 19.70 1.74 27.94
C CYS A 173 18.76 2.89 27.57
N ALA A 174 19.24 4.14 27.51
CA ALA A 174 18.44 5.29 27.11
C ALA A 174 18.02 5.23 25.63
N VAL A 175 18.91 4.81 24.73
CA VAL A 175 18.59 4.62 23.31
C VAL A 175 17.57 3.48 23.12
N ASP A 176 17.72 2.39 23.85
CA ASP A 176 16.77 1.27 23.80
C ASP A 176 15.40 1.68 24.32
N LEU A 177 15.33 2.51 25.37
CA LEU A 177 14.07 3.13 25.83
C LEU A 177 13.44 4.02 24.74
N LEU A 178 14.22 4.89 24.09
CA LEU A 178 13.73 5.74 23.00
C LEU A 178 13.17 4.94 21.83
N LYS A 179 13.75 3.78 21.51
CA LYS A 179 13.22 2.88 20.45
C LYS A 179 11.87 2.27 20.79
N THR A 180 11.49 2.19 22.06
CA THR A 180 10.19 1.67 22.48
C THR A 180 9.06 2.70 22.35
N LEU A 181 9.41 3.98 22.22
CA LEU A 181 8.44 5.07 22.07
C LEU A 181 7.90 5.15 20.63
N LYS A 182 6.74 5.78 20.48
CA LYS A 182 6.07 5.95 19.20
C LYS A 182 6.57 7.22 18.51
N ALA A 183 7.29 7.07 17.40
CA ALA A 183 7.79 8.21 16.63
C ALA A 183 6.66 9.02 15.97
N TYR A 184 5.56 8.36 15.59
CA TYR A 184 4.41 8.94 14.88
C TYR A 184 3.11 8.46 15.53
N PRO A 185 2.62 9.14 16.57
CA PRO A 185 1.44 8.70 17.31
C PRO A 185 0.15 8.71 16.48
N GLY A 186 0.04 9.58 15.47
CA GLY A 186 -1.11 9.67 14.57
C GLY A 186 -1.31 8.45 13.67
N MET A 187 -0.25 7.73 13.32
CA MET A 187 -0.33 6.58 12.40
C MET A 187 -1.15 5.39 12.94
N GLU A 188 -1.46 5.36 14.23
CA GLU A 188 -2.35 4.32 14.80
C GLU A 188 -3.82 4.52 14.41
N PHE A 189 -4.18 5.78 14.10
CA PHE A 189 -5.52 6.17 13.68
C PHE A 189 -5.66 6.28 12.16
N GLU A 190 -4.56 6.09 11.41
CA GLU A 190 -4.60 6.04 9.97
C GLU A 190 -5.44 4.84 9.54
N GLU A 191 -6.58 5.12 8.93
CA GLU A 191 -7.34 4.07 8.27
C GLU A 191 -6.47 3.50 7.16
N LYS A 192 -5.96 2.32 7.38
CA LYS A 192 -5.41 1.52 6.30
C LYS A 192 -6.57 1.13 5.39
N TYR A 193 -7.03 2.07 4.57
CA TYR A 193 -7.83 1.72 3.41
C TYR A 193 -6.94 0.83 2.55
N SER A 194 -6.93 -0.43 2.86
CA SER A 194 -6.40 -1.39 1.92
C SER A 194 -7.42 -1.43 0.78
N ASP A 195 -7.13 -0.70 -0.29
CA ASP A 195 -7.83 -0.88 -1.55
C ASP A 195 -7.67 -2.35 -1.94
N TYR A 196 -8.68 -3.15 -1.59
CA TYR A 196 -8.72 -4.55 -1.95
C TYR A 196 -8.90 -4.64 -3.45
N GLN A 197 -7.80 -4.78 -4.16
CA GLN A 197 -7.85 -5.01 -5.59
C GLN A 197 -8.33 -6.44 -5.84
N ILE A 198 -9.46 -6.56 -6.53
CA ILE A 198 -10.01 -7.86 -6.90
C ILE A 198 -9.17 -8.43 -8.06
N PRO A 199 -8.61 -9.65 -7.93
CA PRO A 199 -7.78 -10.24 -8.97
C PRO A 199 -8.60 -10.64 -10.18
N ASP A 200 -8.12 -10.34 -11.40
CA ASP A 200 -8.70 -10.78 -12.66
C ASP A 200 -8.44 -12.28 -12.91
N ILE A 201 -7.30 -12.77 -12.43
CA ILE A 201 -6.79 -14.11 -12.67
C ILE A 201 -6.42 -14.76 -11.34
N VAL A 202 -6.73 -16.03 -11.19
CA VAL A 202 -6.34 -16.84 -10.03
C VAL A 202 -5.43 -17.98 -10.50
N VAL A 203 -4.27 -18.11 -9.85
CA VAL A 203 -3.30 -19.18 -10.12
C VAL A 203 -3.22 -20.10 -8.92
N MET A 204 -3.51 -21.36 -9.14
CA MET A 204 -3.50 -22.40 -8.11
C MET A 204 -2.66 -23.59 -8.54
N LYS A 205 -2.03 -24.28 -7.57
CA LYS A 205 -1.33 -25.52 -7.82
C LYS A 205 -2.29 -26.69 -7.60
N LYS A 206 -2.62 -27.42 -8.67
CA LYS A 206 -3.50 -28.60 -8.62
C LYS A 206 -2.78 -29.80 -9.24
N ASN A 207 -2.69 -30.90 -8.51
CA ASN A 207 -2.00 -32.13 -8.97
C ASN A 207 -0.56 -31.87 -9.48
N ALA A 208 0.23 -31.07 -8.74
CA ALA A 208 1.59 -30.66 -9.10
C ALA A 208 1.71 -29.76 -10.36
N HIS A 209 0.62 -29.40 -11.02
CA HIS A 209 0.60 -28.48 -12.15
C HIS A 209 0.01 -27.12 -11.74
N TRP A 210 0.52 -26.06 -12.33
CA TRP A 210 -0.03 -24.72 -12.16
C TRP A 210 -1.24 -24.53 -13.07
N GLN A 211 -2.39 -24.21 -12.49
CA GLN A 211 -3.63 -23.96 -13.22
C GLN A 211 -3.97 -22.48 -13.13
N VAL A 212 -4.26 -21.88 -14.28
CA VAL A 212 -4.65 -20.49 -14.43
C VAL A 212 -6.14 -20.43 -14.71
N GLN A 213 -6.88 -19.63 -13.96
CA GLN A 213 -8.32 -19.46 -14.13
C GLN A 213 -8.67 -17.97 -14.09
N LEU A 214 -9.64 -17.56 -14.86
CA LEU A 214 -10.22 -16.22 -14.75
C LEU A 214 -11.13 -16.19 -13.51
N ASN A 215 -11.14 -15.03 -12.85
CA ASN A 215 -12.04 -14.83 -11.71
C ASN A 215 -13.48 -14.64 -12.21
N PRO A 216 -14.42 -15.56 -11.85
CA PRO A 216 -15.80 -15.46 -12.30
C PRO A 216 -16.54 -14.25 -11.74
N ASP A 217 -16.08 -13.67 -10.63
CA ASP A 217 -16.75 -12.53 -9.98
C ASP A 217 -16.59 -11.23 -10.76
N ILE A 218 -15.52 -11.12 -11.56
CA ILE A 218 -15.26 -9.92 -12.39
C ILE A 218 -15.92 -10.03 -13.75
N MET A 219 -16.23 -11.27 -14.20
CA MET A 219 -16.79 -11.47 -15.54
C MET A 219 -18.27 -11.09 -15.59
N PRO A 220 -18.66 -10.12 -16.43
CA PRO A 220 -20.06 -9.78 -16.59
C PRO A 220 -20.80 -10.96 -17.25
N LYS A 221 -21.83 -11.46 -16.58
CA LYS A 221 -22.71 -12.50 -17.15
C LYS A 221 -23.69 -11.86 -18.13
N LEU A 222 -23.26 -11.68 -19.37
CA LEU A 222 -24.05 -11.06 -20.43
C LEU A 222 -24.87 -12.11 -21.17
N ARG A 223 -26.16 -11.83 -21.38
CA ARG A 223 -27.04 -12.64 -22.21
C ARG A 223 -28.01 -11.74 -22.99
N ILE A 224 -28.43 -12.21 -24.14
CA ILE A 224 -29.44 -11.51 -24.94
C ILE A 224 -30.81 -11.76 -24.29
N ASN A 225 -31.61 -10.68 -24.15
CA ASN A 225 -32.96 -10.82 -23.63
C ASN A 225 -33.84 -11.61 -24.62
N SER A 226 -34.33 -12.79 -24.18
CA SER A 226 -35.13 -13.68 -24.96
C SER A 226 -36.45 -13.06 -25.47
N PHE A 227 -37.03 -12.13 -24.71
CA PHE A 227 -38.25 -11.44 -25.12
C PHE A 227 -38.06 -10.70 -26.46
N TYR A 228 -37.02 -9.86 -26.56
CA TYR A 228 -36.73 -9.12 -27.80
C TYR A 228 -36.22 -10.02 -28.91
N ALA A 229 -35.46 -11.08 -28.57
CA ALA A 229 -34.99 -12.03 -29.56
C ALA A 229 -36.17 -12.78 -30.26
N ASN A 230 -37.21 -13.11 -29.51
CA ASN A 230 -38.41 -13.80 -30.01
C ASN A 230 -39.37 -12.86 -30.82
N MET A 231 -39.23 -11.54 -30.66
CA MET A 231 -40.02 -10.58 -31.47
C MET A 231 -39.54 -10.51 -32.92
N ILE A 232 -38.33 -10.96 -33.23
CA ILE A 232 -37.74 -10.92 -34.57
C ILE A 232 -38.37 -12.01 -35.44
N LYS A 233 -39.19 -11.58 -36.39
CA LYS A 233 -39.80 -12.48 -37.38
C LYS A 233 -38.91 -12.61 -38.62
N ARG A 234 -38.66 -13.85 -39.10
CA ARG A 234 -37.78 -14.09 -40.25
C ARG A 234 -38.34 -13.50 -41.57
N ALA A 235 -39.64 -13.46 -41.75
CA ALA A 235 -40.32 -13.05 -43.00
C ALA A 235 -40.73 -11.57 -43.03
N ASP A 236 -40.58 -10.85 -41.93
CA ASP A 236 -41.03 -9.46 -41.85
C ASP A 236 -39.87 -8.50 -42.21
N GLN A 237 -40.12 -7.64 -43.23
CA GLN A 237 -39.17 -6.66 -43.72
C GLN A 237 -39.48 -5.23 -43.21
N SER A 238 -40.34 -5.11 -42.19
CA SER A 238 -40.62 -3.82 -41.59
C SER A 238 -39.36 -3.14 -41.05
N ASN A 239 -39.35 -1.81 -41.02
CA ASN A 239 -38.22 -1.03 -40.50
C ASN A 239 -37.91 -1.43 -39.03
N ASP A 240 -38.92 -1.73 -38.23
CA ASP A 240 -38.78 -2.10 -36.83
C ASP A 240 -38.10 -3.48 -36.70
N ASN A 241 -38.47 -4.43 -37.55
CA ASN A 241 -37.85 -5.76 -37.53
C ASN A 241 -36.40 -5.70 -38.04
N GLN A 242 -36.08 -4.86 -39.02
CA GLN A 242 -34.70 -4.61 -39.44
C GLN A 242 -33.87 -3.96 -38.33
N TYR A 243 -34.41 -3.00 -37.61
CA TYR A 243 -33.78 -2.37 -36.47
C TYR A 243 -33.45 -3.41 -35.37
N LEU A 244 -34.43 -4.22 -34.97
CA LEU A 244 -34.24 -5.28 -33.97
C LEU A 244 -33.17 -6.30 -34.37
N ARG A 245 -33.12 -6.69 -35.66
CA ARG A 245 -32.08 -7.57 -36.19
C ARG A 245 -30.66 -6.97 -36.06
N ASN A 246 -30.52 -5.69 -36.43
CA ASN A 246 -29.25 -5.00 -36.34
C ASN A 246 -28.80 -4.90 -34.88
N GLN A 247 -29.68 -4.52 -33.96
CA GLN A 247 -29.37 -4.45 -32.53
C GLN A 247 -29.00 -5.83 -31.95
N MET A 248 -29.68 -6.90 -32.38
CA MET A 248 -29.35 -8.28 -31.98
C MET A 248 -27.98 -8.70 -32.51
N LEU A 249 -27.63 -8.33 -33.75
CA LEU A 249 -26.30 -8.61 -34.30
C LEU A 249 -25.21 -7.88 -33.54
N ASP A 250 -25.44 -6.61 -33.25
CA ASP A 250 -24.50 -5.80 -32.47
C ASP A 250 -24.31 -6.35 -31.06
N ALA A 251 -25.39 -6.76 -30.38
CA ALA A 251 -25.30 -7.42 -29.08
C ALA A 251 -24.51 -8.74 -29.13
N LYS A 252 -24.72 -9.57 -30.15
CA LYS A 252 -23.94 -10.82 -30.36
C LYS A 252 -22.45 -10.51 -30.58
N ASN A 253 -22.15 -9.52 -31.43
CA ASN A 253 -20.78 -9.13 -31.71
C ASN A 253 -20.10 -8.58 -30.46
N PHE A 254 -20.82 -7.82 -29.62
CA PHE A 254 -20.30 -7.31 -28.35
C PHE A 254 -19.97 -8.45 -27.38
N ILE A 255 -20.89 -9.40 -27.15
CA ILE A 255 -20.65 -10.57 -26.31
C ILE A 255 -19.44 -11.34 -26.80
N LYS A 256 -19.35 -11.60 -28.11
CA LYS A 256 -18.22 -12.30 -28.71
C LYS A 256 -16.90 -11.54 -28.50
N SER A 257 -16.89 -10.22 -28.63
CA SER A 257 -15.67 -9.43 -28.40
C SER A 257 -15.20 -9.47 -26.95
N VAL A 258 -16.13 -9.49 -25.99
CA VAL A 258 -15.82 -9.67 -24.55
C VAL A 258 -15.21 -11.03 -24.29
N ASP A 259 -15.80 -12.10 -24.85
CA ASP A 259 -15.30 -13.48 -24.72
C ASP A 259 -13.90 -13.63 -25.33
N GLU A 260 -13.65 -13.04 -26.50
CA GLU A 260 -12.34 -13.06 -27.15
C GLU A 260 -11.28 -12.32 -26.31
N ARG A 261 -11.66 -11.20 -25.69
CA ARG A 261 -10.78 -10.48 -24.75
C ARG A 261 -10.40 -11.35 -23.55
N HIS A 262 -11.37 -12.06 -22.95
CA HIS A 262 -11.14 -12.95 -21.83
C HIS A 262 -10.26 -14.15 -22.22
N LYS A 263 -10.49 -14.75 -23.39
CA LYS A 263 -9.65 -15.82 -23.94
C LYS A 263 -8.21 -15.34 -24.16
N THR A 264 -8.04 -14.14 -24.69
CA THR A 264 -6.71 -13.54 -24.91
C THR A 264 -5.99 -13.31 -23.59
N LEU A 265 -6.68 -12.77 -22.58
CA LEU A 265 -6.12 -12.55 -21.25
C LEU A 265 -5.67 -13.88 -20.62
N LEU A 266 -6.51 -14.94 -20.74
CA LEU A 266 -6.18 -16.26 -20.21
C LEU A 266 -4.95 -16.87 -20.91
N LYS A 267 -4.85 -16.76 -22.25
CA LYS A 267 -3.70 -17.26 -23.02
C LYS A 267 -2.40 -16.57 -22.58
N VAL A 268 -2.42 -15.22 -22.50
CA VAL A 268 -1.25 -14.44 -22.07
C VAL A 268 -0.85 -14.80 -20.63
N ALA A 269 -1.81 -14.89 -19.71
CA ALA A 269 -1.53 -15.25 -18.34
C ALA A 269 -0.96 -16.66 -18.20
N THR A 270 -1.46 -17.63 -18.98
CA THR A 270 -0.94 -19.02 -18.98
C THR A 270 0.51 -19.04 -19.44
N CYS A 271 0.85 -18.34 -20.51
CA CYS A 271 2.22 -18.21 -21.00
C CYS A 271 3.14 -17.61 -19.93
N ILE A 272 2.72 -16.50 -19.27
CA ILE A 272 3.49 -15.89 -18.18
C ILE A 272 3.73 -16.89 -17.04
N VAL A 273 2.71 -17.61 -16.60
CA VAL A 273 2.81 -18.59 -15.50
C VAL A 273 3.73 -19.76 -15.88
N GLU A 274 3.71 -20.21 -17.11
CA GLU A 274 4.60 -21.28 -17.61
C GLU A 274 6.06 -20.88 -17.61
N HIS A 275 6.37 -19.64 -17.98
CA HIS A 275 7.72 -19.08 -17.90
C HIS A 275 8.16 -18.84 -16.46
N GLN A 276 7.25 -18.41 -15.58
CA GLN A 276 7.55 -17.98 -14.21
C GLN A 276 7.30 -19.07 -13.14
N LYS A 277 7.35 -20.36 -13.49
CA LYS A 277 7.17 -21.48 -12.54
C LYS A 277 8.11 -21.38 -11.34
N MET A 278 9.37 -21.00 -11.57
CA MET A 278 10.36 -20.84 -10.49
C MET A 278 10.04 -19.68 -9.55
N PHE A 279 9.46 -18.60 -10.06
CA PHE A 279 8.95 -17.51 -9.23
C PHE A 279 7.83 -18.00 -8.30
N LEU A 280 6.91 -18.80 -8.80
CA LEU A 280 5.80 -19.32 -8.00
C LEU A 280 6.28 -20.29 -6.89
N GLU A 281 7.40 -20.99 -7.09
CA GLU A 281 7.96 -21.93 -6.12
C GLU A 281 8.90 -21.27 -5.12
N ILE A 282 9.88 -20.50 -5.59
CA ILE A 282 10.95 -19.93 -4.76
C ILE A 282 10.64 -18.47 -4.36
N GLY A 283 9.90 -17.73 -5.19
CA GLY A 283 9.61 -16.30 -5.03
C GLY A 283 10.44 -15.43 -5.96
N ALA A 284 10.62 -14.15 -5.59
CA ALA A 284 11.26 -13.15 -6.44
C ALA A 284 12.69 -13.51 -6.88
N GLU A 285 13.41 -14.31 -6.08
CA GLU A 285 14.76 -14.80 -6.42
C GLU A 285 14.74 -15.74 -7.64
N GLY A 286 13.65 -16.49 -7.83
CA GLY A 286 13.46 -17.42 -8.95
C GLY A 286 12.85 -16.80 -10.21
N MET A 287 12.71 -15.48 -10.26
CA MET A 287 12.11 -14.79 -11.40
C MET A 287 13.01 -14.85 -12.62
N LYS A 288 12.48 -15.40 -13.72
CA LYS A 288 13.13 -15.41 -15.01
C LYS A 288 12.88 -14.08 -15.75
N PRO A 289 13.83 -13.57 -16.53
CA PRO A 289 13.58 -12.44 -17.40
C PRO A 289 12.54 -12.82 -18.46
N LEU A 290 11.62 -11.91 -18.74
CA LEU A 290 10.56 -12.10 -19.73
C LEU A 290 10.26 -10.75 -20.36
N VAL A 291 10.29 -10.67 -21.68
CA VAL A 291 9.92 -9.45 -22.40
C VAL A 291 8.57 -9.63 -23.10
N LEU A 292 7.90 -8.50 -23.36
CA LEU A 292 6.59 -8.51 -24.03
C LEU A 292 6.62 -9.23 -25.38
N ARG A 293 7.75 -9.10 -26.09
CA ARG A 293 7.96 -9.72 -27.40
C ARG A 293 7.93 -11.24 -27.34
N ASP A 294 8.59 -11.85 -26.34
CA ASP A 294 8.65 -13.31 -26.21
C ASP A 294 7.25 -13.90 -26.02
N VAL A 295 6.45 -13.27 -25.17
CA VAL A 295 5.04 -13.66 -24.94
C VAL A 295 4.20 -13.42 -26.20
N ALA A 296 4.43 -12.33 -26.93
CA ALA A 296 3.72 -12.01 -28.16
C ALA A 296 3.97 -13.06 -29.26
N GLU A 297 5.22 -13.51 -29.42
CA GLU A 297 5.61 -14.54 -30.37
C GLU A 297 5.02 -15.91 -30.00
N GLU A 298 5.00 -16.28 -28.71
CA GLU A 298 4.47 -17.57 -28.24
C GLU A 298 2.93 -17.66 -28.35
N VAL A 299 2.23 -16.55 -28.10
CA VAL A 299 0.75 -16.50 -28.11
C VAL A 299 0.19 -16.14 -29.49
N ASP A 300 1.08 -15.84 -30.47
CA ASP A 300 0.72 -15.37 -31.83
C ASP A 300 -0.11 -14.10 -31.81
N LEU A 301 0.37 -13.09 -31.06
CA LEU A 301 -0.26 -11.78 -30.92
C LEU A 301 0.76 -10.67 -31.17
N HIS A 302 0.27 -9.46 -31.45
CA HIS A 302 1.13 -8.28 -31.52
C HIS A 302 1.54 -7.81 -30.13
N GLU A 303 2.77 -7.33 -29.94
CA GLU A 303 3.32 -6.85 -28.67
C GLU A 303 2.43 -5.77 -28.02
N SER A 304 1.88 -4.85 -28.82
CA SER A 304 0.96 -3.83 -28.32
C SER A 304 -0.34 -4.40 -27.74
N THR A 305 -0.79 -5.55 -28.23
CA THR A 305 -1.98 -6.25 -27.69
C THR A 305 -1.64 -6.85 -26.35
N VAL A 306 -0.51 -7.53 -26.21
CA VAL A 306 -0.03 -8.09 -24.94
C VAL A 306 0.13 -6.97 -23.90
N SER A 307 0.74 -5.85 -24.26
CA SER A 307 0.90 -4.68 -23.38
C SER A 307 -0.44 -4.14 -22.88
N ARG A 308 -1.44 -3.98 -23.76
CA ARG A 308 -2.78 -3.49 -23.39
C ARG A 308 -3.54 -4.48 -22.51
N VAL A 309 -3.41 -5.77 -22.78
CA VAL A 309 -4.11 -6.82 -22.02
C VAL A 309 -3.51 -7.00 -20.61
N THR A 310 -2.23 -6.70 -20.42
CA THR A 310 -1.53 -6.88 -19.14
C THR A 310 -1.54 -5.64 -18.24
N THR A 311 -1.87 -4.45 -18.76
CA THR A 311 -1.93 -3.20 -17.99
C THR A 311 -3.15 -3.18 -17.08
N ASN A 312 -2.95 -2.85 -15.80
CA ASN A 312 -3.99 -2.80 -14.74
C ASN A 312 -4.77 -4.12 -14.61
N LYS A 313 -4.09 -5.26 -14.84
CA LYS A 313 -4.63 -6.60 -14.65
C LYS A 313 -3.84 -7.34 -13.58
N PHE A 314 -4.57 -7.86 -12.59
CA PHE A 314 -3.99 -8.46 -11.40
C PHE A 314 -4.16 -9.98 -11.40
N MET A 315 -3.13 -10.66 -10.94
CA MET A 315 -3.07 -12.10 -10.81
C MET A 315 -2.85 -12.47 -9.35
N LEU A 316 -3.76 -13.23 -8.77
CA LEU A 316 -3.61 -13.81 -7.44
C LEU A 316 -2.81 -15.10 -7.54
N THR A 317 -1.68 -15.13 -6.85
CA THR A 317 -0.82 -16.31 -6.73
C THR A 317 -0.73 -16.75 -5.27
N PRO A 318 -0.27 -17.96 -4.94
CA PRO A 318 -0.01 -18.36 -3.56
C PRO A 318 1.01 -17.49 -2.83
N ARG A 319 1.77 -16.67 -3.57
CA ARG A 319 2.76 -15.71 -3.04
C ARG A 319 2.21 -14.31 -2.84
N GLY A 320 0.99 -14.04 -3.26
CA GLY A 320 0.33 -12.75 -3.17
C GLY A 320 -0.27 -12.29 -4.49
N LEU A 321 -0.79 -11.08 -4.47
CA LEU A 321 -1.38 -10.39 -5.60
C LEU A 321 -0.30 -9.63 -6.36
N PHE A 322 -0.22 -9.85 -7.69
CA PHE A 322 0.75 -9.18 -8.56
C PHE A 322 0.06 -8.66 -9.81
N GLU A 323 0.46 -7.48 -10.27
CA GLU A 323 0.10 -7.03 -11.61
C GLU A 323 0.78 -7.89 -12.67
N LEU A 324 0.10 -8.22 -13.77
CA LEU A 324 0.71 -9.00 -14.86
C LEU A 324 1.96 -8.32 -15.44
N LYS A 325 1.98 -7.00 -15.44
CA LYS A 325 3.12 -6.20 -15.90
C LYS A 325 4.38 -6.39 -15.03
N TYR A 326 4.23 -6.78 -13.76
CA TYR A 326 5.35 -7.05 -12.85
C TYR A 326 6.27 -8.16 -13.36
N PHE A 327 5.76 -9.12 -14.10
CA PHE A 327 6.52 -10.26 -14.63
C PHE A 327 7.39 -9.92 -15.85
N PHE A 328 7.20 -8.75 -16.44
CA PHE A 328 8.03 -8.26 -17.53
C PHE A 328 9.22 -7.48 -16.96
N SER A 329 10.40 -8.00 -17.13
CA SER A 329 11.63 -7.41 -16.63
C SER A 329 12.74 -7.45 -17.67
N SER A 330 13.57 -6.40 -17.67
CA SER A 330 14.73 -6.33 -18.54
C SER A 330 15.77 -7.39 -18.20
N HIS A 331 16.45 -7.88 -19.20
CA HIS A 331 17.57 -8.81 -19.09
C HIS A 331 18.81 -8.12 -18.51
N VAL A 332 19.51 -8.84 -17.62
CA VAL A 332 20.85 -8.50 -17.17
C VAL A 332 21.74 -9.70 -17.51
N ALA A 333 22.81 -9.46 -18.25
CA ALA A 333 23.74 -10.51 -18.67
C ALA A 333 24.40 -11.19 -17.46
N THR A 334 24.49 -12.52 -17.51
CA THR A 334 25.22 -13.32 -16.51
C THR A 334 26.54 -13.81 -17.07
N THR A 335 27.54 -14.05 -16.20
CA THR A 335 28.87 -14.58 -16.56
C THR A 335 28.83 -15.97 -17.16
N SER A 336 27.79 -16.74 -16.90
CA SER A 336 27.58 -18.10 -17.41
C SER A 336 26.82 -18.14 -18.76
N GLY A 337 26.60 -16.98 -19.42
CA GLY A 337 25.84 -16.89 -20.68
C GLY A 337 24.33 -16.99 -20.52
N GLY A 338 23.81 -16.98 -19.28
CA GLY A 338 22.40 -16.89 -18.98
C GLY A 338 21.92 -15.44 -18.81
N GLU A 339 20.63 -15.28 -18.57
CA GLU A 339 19.99 -14.00 -18.35
C GLU A 339 19.35 -13.98 -16.94
N ALA A 340 19.58 -12.91 -16.19
CA ALA A 340 18.97 -12.71 -14.88
C ALA A 340 17.97 -11.56 -14.93
N SER A 341 16.87 -11.71 -14.23
CA SER A 341 15.87 -10.66 -14.06
C SER A 341 16.37 -9.58 -13.10
N SER A 342 16.15 -8.31 -13.42
CA SER A 342 16.46 -7.19 -12.52
C SER A 342 15.75 -7.31 -11.16
N ILE A 343 14.58 -7.93 -11.12
CA ILE A 343 13.79 -8.18 -9.91
C ILE A 343 14.47 -9.27 -9.06
N ALA A 344 14.95 -10.36 -9.68
CA ALA A 344 15.67 -11.40 -8.97
C ALA A 344 16.96 -10.86 -8.32
N ILE A 345 17.68 -9.98 -9.02
CA ILE A 345 18.89 -9.34 -8.49
C ILE A 345 18.55 -8.46 -7.28
N ARG A 346 17.49 -7.64 -7.36
CA ARG A 346 17.03 -6.82 -6.22
C ARG A 346 16.62 -7.68 -5.02
N ALA A 347 15.92 -8.79 -5.26
CA ALA A 347 15.54 -9.71 -4.20
C ALA A 347 16.76 -10.34 -3.51
N LYS A 348 17.77 -10.76 -4.28
CA LYS A 348 19.05 -11.25 -3.73
C LYS A 348 19.79 -10.20 -2.91
N ILE A 349 19.87 -8.95 -3.42
CA ILE A 349 20.50 -7.84 -2.68
C ILE A 349 19.76 -7.61 -1.36
N LYS A 350 18.43 -7.58 -1.37
CA LYS A 350 17.62 -7.43 -0.14
C LYS A 350 17.90 -8.55 0.86
N LYS A 351 18.01 -9.78 0.39
CA LYS A 351 18.31 -10.94 1.23
C LYS A 351 19.70 -10.86 1.83
N LEU A 352 20.74 -10.61 1.03
CA LEU A 352 22.11 -10.45 1.51
C LEU A 352 22.24 -9.36 2.59
N ILE A 353 21.50 -8.26 2.42
CA ILE A 353 21.48 -7.17 3.41
C ILE A 353 20.69 -7.58 4.66
N SER A 354 19.62 -8.34 4.54
CA SER A 354 18.86 -8.82 5.71
C SER A 354 19.63 -9.84 6.57
N GLU A 355 20.55 -10.58 5.96
CA GLU A 355 21.39 -11.59 6.61
C GLU A 355 22.76 -11.01 7.06
N GLU A 356 23.05 -9.73 6.78
CA GLU A 356 24.33 -9.11 7.13
C GLU A 356 24.50 -8.90 8.64
N ASN A 357 25.77 -8.81 9.07
CA ASN A 357 26.09 -8.45 10.46
C ASN A 357 25.93 -6.93 10.66
N PRO A 358 25.04 -6.46 11.54
CA PRO A 358 24.81 -5.01 11.77
C PRO A 358 26.05 -4.23 12.20
N ARG A 359 27.05 -4.88 12.81
CA ARG A 359 28.32 -4.25 13.22
C ARG A 359 29.31 -4.09 12.06
N LYS A 360 29.18 -4.93 11.02
CA LYS A 360 30.03 -4.90 9.82
C LYS A 360 29.17 -5.07 8.57
N PRO A 361 28.38 -4.06 8.21
CA PRO A 361 27.50 -4.16 7.05
C PRO A 361 28.29 -4.32 5.74
N LEU A 362 27.70 -5.05 4.81
CA LEU A 362 28.29 -5.33 3.50
C LEU A 362 28.39 -4.06 2.65
N SER A 363 29.55 -3.77 2.11
CA SER A 363 29.72 -2.70 1.14
C SER A 363 29.18 -3.11 -0.23
N ASP A 364 28.80 -2.13 -1.06
CA ASP A 364 28.30 -2.38 -2.42
C ASP A 364 29.32 -3.17 -3.27
N ASN A 365 30.63 -3.05 -2.99
CA ASN A 365 31.69 -3.85 -3.64
C ASN A 365 31.60 -5.33 -3.23
N ILE A 366 31.42 -5.60 -1.94
CA ILE A 366 31.33 -6.97 -1.42
C ILE A 366 30.07 -7.64 -1.97
N ILE A 367 28.93 -6.91 -1.98
CA ILE A 367 27.67 -7.39 -2.56
C ILE A 367 27.88 -7.74 -4.06
N ALA A 368 28.56 -6.89 -4.82
CA ALA A 368 28.87 -7.18 -6.23
C ALA A 368 29.72 -8.42 -6.40
N THR A 369 30.71 -8.65 -5.50
CA THR A 369 31.54 -9.86 -5.53
C THR A 369 30.73 -11.13 -5.20
N LEU A 370 29.86 -11.08 -4.18
CA LEU A 370 28.98 -12.20 -3.84
C LEU A 370 28.00 -12.54 -4.97
N LEU A 371 27.41 -11.52 -5.61
CA LEU A 371 26.53 -11.72 -6.77
C LEU A 371 27.29 -12.34 -7.95
N LYS A 372 28.59 -12.00 -8.12
CA LYS A 372 29.43 -12.59 -9.15
C LYS A 372 29.77 -14.06 -8.87
N GLU A 373 29.97 -14.42 -7.61
CA GLU A 373 30.10 -15.83 -7.19
C GLU A 373 28.83 -16.62 -7.47
N ASP A 374 27.65 -16.00 -7.30
CA ASP A 374 26.36 -16.56 -7.70
C ASP A 374 26.11 -16.58 -9.23
N GLY A 375 27.09 -16.18 -10.03
CA GLY A 375 27.03 -16.19 -11.50
C GLY A 375 26.40 -14.94 -12.14
N VAL A 376 26.11 -13.91 -11.35
CA VAL A 376 25.48 -12.65 -11.85
C VAL A 376 26.54 -11.55 -11.88
N ASP A 377 26.96 -11.10 -13.07
CA ASP A 377 27.97 -10.03 -13.20
C ASP A 377 27.30 -8.65 -13.18
N VAL A 378 27.33 -8.01 -12.03
CA VAL A 378 26.74 -6.70 -11.81
C VAL A 378 27.78 -5.71 -11.32
N ALA A 379 27.90 -4.57 -11.99
CA ALA A 379 28.82 -3.51 -11.57
C ALA A 379 28.38 -2.89 -10.22
N ARG A 380 29.36 -2.46 -9.41
CA ARG A 380 29.11 -1.76 -8.14
C ARG A 380 28.09 -0.62 -8.25
N ARG A 381 28.17 0.19 -9.30
CA ARG A 381 27.24 1.32 -9.51
C ARG A 381 25.81 0.85 -9.69
N THR A 382 25.61 -0.31 -10.33
CA THR A 382 24.29 -0.90 -10.53
C THR A 382 23.74 -1.47 -9.21
N VAL A 383 24.60 -2.09 -8.38
CA VAL A 383 24.24 -2.55 -7.03
C VAL A 383 23.79 -1.37 -6.17
N ALA A 384 24.54 -0.25 -6.17
CA ALA A 384 24.15 0.97 -5.46
C ALA A 384 22.80 1.49 -5.93
N LYS A 385 22.55 1.58 -7.25
CA LYS A 385 21.27 1.99 -7.83
C LYS A 385 20.11 1.07 -7.40
N TYR A 386 20.33 -0.25 -7.38
CA TYR A 386 19.30 -1.20 -6.93
C TYR A 386 19.04 -1.09 -5.43
N ARG A 387 20.06 -0.91 -4.60
CA ARG A 387 19.92 -0.68 -3.17
C ARG A 387 19.11 0.59 -2.88
N GLU A 388 19.45 1.70 -3.56
CA GLU A 388 18.71 2.96 -3.45
C GLU A 388 17.25 2.82 -3.88
N SER A 389 16.98 2.08 -4.97
CA SER A 389 15.61 1.81 -5.40
C SER A 389 14.79 0.96 -4.41
N LEU A 390 15.46 0.27 -3.49
CA LEU A 390 14.85 -0.48 -2.38
C LEU A 390 14.76 0.36 -1.09
N HIS A 391 15.12 1.65 -1.14
CA HIS A 391 15.19 2.55 0.01
C HIS A 391 16.08 2.03 1.15
N ILE A 392 17.15 1.30 0.80
CA ILE A 392 18.11 0.77 1.77
C ILE A 392 19.30 1.75 1.86
N PRO A 393 19.63 2.26 3.06
CA PRO A 393 20.71 3.21 3.25
C PRO A 393 22.09 2.60 2.98
N SER A 394 23.13 3.45 2.87
CA SER A 394 24.51 3.04 2.61
C SER A 394 25.09 2.18 3.74
N SER A 395 26.17 1.44 3.49
CA SER A 395 26.82 0.59 4.50
C SER A 395 27.32 1.38 5.72
N SER A 396 27.68 2.67 5.55
CA SER A 396 28.08 3.55 6.64
C SER A 396 26.90 3.92 7.55
N GLU A 397 25.74 4.15 6.97
CA GLU A 397 24.51 4.49 7.70
C GLU A 397 23.86 3.27 8.36
N ARG A 398 23.98 2.08 7.74
CA ARG A 398 23.47 0.83 8.30
C ARG A 398 24.31 0.29 9.48
N LYS A 399 25.51 0.85 9.68
CA LYS A 399 26.40 0.37 10.76
C LYS A 399 25.82 0.73 12.12
N VAL A 400 25.47 -0.28 12.90
CA VAL A 400 25.07 -0.12 14.30
C VAL A 400 26.32 -0.02 15.15
N LEU A 401 26.47 1.08 15.89
CA LEU A 401 27.64 1.39 16.71
C LEU A 401 27.46 0.97 18.17
N ILE A 402 26.25 0.64 18.60
CA ILE A 402 25.91 0.25 19.97
C ILE A 402 25.16 -1.07 19.98
#